data_5a7cb3618e28cf5590442b75fc82e197
#
_entry.id   5a7cb3618e28cf5590442b75fc82e197
#
_cell.length_a   1.000
_cell.length_b   1.000
_cell.length_c   1.000
_cell.angle_alpha   90.00
_cell.angle_beta   90.00
_cell.angle_gamma   90.00
#
_symmetry.space_group_name_H-M   'P 1'
#
loop_
_entity.id
_entity.type
_entity.pdbx_description
1 polymer ?
#
loop_
_entity_poly.entity_id
_entity_poly.type
_entity_poly.pdbx_seq_one_letter_code
_entity_poly.pdbx_strand_id
1 'polypeptide(L)'
;QLEDYVLSFRVDSMRQSTMNMIEAGDTFYTENSKDFGTLQDSLTMTPAVVYVQKDDGTYVKTYSPENGDYTKWDVSGTFTVKGIRNSNGIFLLNGNVELAPNKSYTVINDTVSMSLLVTAIEKVSK
;
A
#
# COMPACT_ATOMS: atom_id res chain seq x y z
N GLN A 1 -1.41 3.93 25.35
CA GLN A 1 -2.76 3.65 24.90
C GLN A 1 -2.91 3.86 23.41
N LEU A 2 -3.37 2.83 22.70
CA LEU A 2 -3.45 2.86 21.25
C LEU A 2 -4.66 3.65 20.77
N GLU A 3 -4.48 4.34 19.65
CA GLU A 3 -5.54 5.13 19.02
C GLU A 3 -5.65 4.72 17.56
N ASP A 4 -6.75 5.09 16.93
CA ASP A 4 -6.98 4.78 15.52
C ASP A 4 -6.35 5.83 14.62
N TYR A 5 -5.63 5.36 13.61
CA TYR A 5 -5.02 6.20 12.58
C TYR A 5 -5.43 5.70 11.20
N VAL A 6 -5.41 6.61 10.24
CA VAL A 6 -5.57 6.27 8.82
C VAL A 6 -4.20 6.35 8.18
N LEU A 7 -3.78 5.23 7.59
CA LEU A 7 -2.52 5.12 6.89
C LEU A 7 -2.81 5.06 5.39
N SER A 8 -2.30 6.05 4.65
CA SER A 8 -2.43 6.08 3.19
C SER A 8 -1.21 5.42 2.58
N PHE A 9 -1.43 4.67 1.50
CA PHE A 9 -0.34 3.91 0.89
C PHE A 9 -0.48 3.87 -0.63
N ARG A 10 0.61 3.45 -1.27
CA ARG A 10 0.67 3.24 -2.71
C ARG A 10 1.46 1.96 -3.01
N VAL A 11 1.01 1.23 -4.01
CA VAL A 11 1.74 0.07 -4.54
C VAL A 11 1.89 0.28 -6.03
N ASP A 12 3.12 0.28 -6.51
CA ASP A 12 3.40 0.48 -7.94
C ASP A 12 3.44 -0.86 -8.65
N SER A 13 2.84 -0.91 -9.85
CA SER A 13 2.91 -2.07 -10.75
C SER A 13 2.35 -3.35 -10.14
N MET A 14 1.20 -3.25 -9.47
CA MET A 14 0.51 -4.43 -8.95
C MET A 14 -0.17 -5.19 -10.09
N ARG A 15 -0.04 -6.51 -10.10
CA ARG A 15 -0.68 -7.34 -11.12
C ARG A 15 -2.19 -7.43 -10.90
N GLN A 16 -2.93 -7.55 -12.01
CA GLN A 16 -4.38 -7.69 -11.96
C GLN A 16 -4.81 -8.90 -11.10
N SER A 17 -4.10 -10.01 -11.22
CA SER A 17 -4.42 -11.21 -10.43
C SER A 17 -4.30 -10.96 -8.94
N THR A 18 -3.32 -10.16 -8.51
CA THR A 18 -3.18 -9.79 -7.10
C THR A 18 -4.32 -8.88 -6.66
N MET A 19 -4.67 -7.90 -7.50
CA MET A 19 -5.75 -6.97 -7.18
C MET A 19 -7.09 -7.70 -7.02
N ASN A 20 -7.32 -8.73 -7.81
CA ASN A 20 -8.58 -9.48 -7.74
C ASN A 20 -8.74 -10.22 -6.40
N MET A 21 -7.68 -10.35 -5.63
CA MET A 21 -7.71 -11.04 -4.33
C MET A 21 -7.78 -10.09 -3.14
N ILE A 22 -7.82 -8.78 -3.39
CA ILE A 22 -7.84 -7.78 -2.34
C ILE A 22 -9.22 -7.13 -2.28
N GLU A 23 -9.83 -7.07 -1.10
CA GLU A 23 -11.15 -6.49 -0.92
C GLU A 23 -11.15 -5.53 0.27
N ALA A 24 -12.04 -4.53 0.21
CA ALA A 24 -12.25 -3.65 1.35
C ALA A 24 -12.69 -4.47 2.56
N GLY A 25 -12.15 -4.14 3.72
CA GLY A 25 -12.40 -4.88 4.95
C GLY A 25 -11.40 -5.99 5.23
N ASP A 26 -10.51 -6.29 4.28
CA ASP A 26 -9.47 -7.29 4.51
C ASP A 26 -8.50 -6.84 5.59
N THR A 27 -8.15 -7.75 6.47
CA THR A 27 -7.14 -7.51 7.50
C THR A 27 -5.79 -8.00 7.02
N PHE A 28 -4.77 -7.17 7.24
CA PHE A 28 -3.39 -7.48 6.86
C PHE A 28 -2.49 -7.53 8.08
N TYR A 29 -1.38 -8.23 7.93
CA TYR A 29 -0.41 -8.46 9.00
C TYR A 29 1.00 -8.10 8.51
N THR A 30 1.88 -7.81 9.46
CA THR A 30 3.30 -7.64 9.13
C THR A 30 3.92 -8.99 8.78
N GLU A 31 5.15 -8.97 8.25
CA GLU A 31 5.86 -10.22 7.92
C GLU A 31 6.04 -11.13 9.14
N ASN A 32 6.03 -10.57 10.33
CA ASN A 32 6.18 -11.31 11.59
C ASN A 32 4.82 -11.72 12.17
N SER A 33 3.77 -11.67 11.38
CA SER A 33 2.40 -12.04 11.76
C SER A 33 1.81 -11.16 12.85
N LYS A 34 2.28 -9.92 12.97
CA LYS A 34 1.71 -8.92 13.86
C LYS A 34 0.63 -8.13 13.13
N ASP A 35 -0.37 -7.67 13.85
CA ASP A 35 -1.45 -6.90 13.23
C ASP A 35 -0.90 -5.65 12.55
N PHE A 36 -1.30 -5.44 11.30
CA PHE A 36 -0.98 -4.22 10.57
C PHE A 36 -2.20 -3.30 10.53
N GLY A 37 -3.26 -3.74 9.90
CA GLY A 37 -4.46 -2.92 9.79
C GLY A 37 -5.51 -3.54 8.89
N THR A 38 -6.61 -2.80 8.74
CA THR A 38 -7.75 -3.22 7.92
C THR A 38 -7.91 -2.25 6.76
N LEU A 39 -8.05 -2.78 5.55
CA LEU A 39 -8.26 -1.97 4.35
C LEU A 39 -9.63 -1.30 4.45
N GLN A 40 -9.67 0.04 4.36
CA GLN A 40 -10.91 0.78 4.57
C GLN A 40 -11.85 0.72 3.37
N ASP A 41 -11.33 1.09 2.20
CA ASP A 41 -12.14 1.25 1.00
C ASP A 41 -11.55 0.44 -0.12
N SER A 42 -12.30 0.36 -1.23
CA SER A 42 -11.78 -0.21 -2.45
C SER A 42 -10.53 0.55 -2.90
N LEU A 43 -9.62 -0.16 -3.52
CA LEU A 43 -8.40 0.43 -4.03
C LEU A 43 -8.69 1.38 -5.18
N THR A 44 -7.97 2.50 -5.23
CA THR A 44 -7.94 3.38 -6.38
C THR A 44 -6.81 2.92 -7.28
N MET A 45 -7.08 2.76 -8.57
CA MET A 45 -6.09 2.18 -9.46
C MET A 45 -6.03 2.94 -10.78
N THR A 46 -4.79 3.07 -11.29
CA THR A 46 -4.52 3.64 -12.61
C THR A 46 -3.55 2.70 -13.34
N PRO A 47 -3.62 2.63 -14.68
CA PRO A 47 -2.67 1.77 -15.40
C PRO A 47 -1.23 2.14 -15.07
N ALA A 48 -0.40 1.12 -14.83
CA ALA A 48 1.00 1.35 -14.50
C ALA A 48 1.74 1.93 -15.70
N VAL A 49 2.67 2.84 -15.42
CA VAL A 49 3.47 3.50 -16.44
C VAL A 49 4.71 2.65 -16.73
N VAL A 50 4.99 2.44 -18.02
CA VAL A 50 6.14 1.68 -18.48
C VAL A 50 6.95 2.57 -19.42
N TYR A 51 8.27 2.51 -19.34
CA TYR A 51 9.16 3.25 -20.24
C TYR A 51 9.74 2.27 -21.26
N VAL A 52 9.52 2.55 -22.54
CA VAL A 52 10.00 1.72 -23.63
C VAL A 52 11.12 2.45 -24.37
N GLN A 53 12.27 1.80 -24.54
CA GLN A 53 13.41 2.37 -25.24
C GLN A 53 13.18 2.30 -26.74
N LYS A 54 13.38 3.44 -27.42
CA LYS A 54 13.33 3.51 -28.87
C LYS A 54 14.68 3.20 -29.50
N ASP A 55 14.68 2.97 -30.81
CA ASP A 55 15.90 2.66 -31.56
C ASP A 55 16.95 3.77 -31.49
N ASP A 56 16.55 5.02 -31.28
CA ASP A 56 17.45 6.16 -31.18
C ASP A 56 18.02 6.36 -29.77
N GLY A 57 17.72 5.46 -28.83
CA GLY A 57 18.21 5.54 -27.46
C GLY A 57 17.34 6.31 -26.51
N THR A 58 16.26 6.95 -26.99
CA THR A 58 15.32 7.65 -26.10
C THR A 58 14.27 6.70 -25.57
N TYR A 59 13.57 7.12 -24.51
CA TYR A 59 12.51 6.33 -23.91
C TYR A 59 11.15 6.98 -24.15
N VAL A 60 10.12 6.14 -24.33
CA VAL A 60 8.74 6.59 -24.43
C VAL A 60 7.98 6.10 -23.23
N LYS A 61 7.25 7.00 -22.60
CA LYS A 61 6.34 6.66 -21.53
C LYS A 61 5.08 6.03 -22.12
N THR A 62 4.69 4.87 -21.60
CA THR A 62 3.46 4.20 -22.03
C THR A 62 2.78 3.57 -20.83
N TYR A 63 1.58 3.04 -21.03
CA TYR A 63 0.82 2.40 -19.96
C TYR A 63 0.76 0.90 -20.18
N SER A 64 0.68 0.16 -19.09
CA SER A 64 0.51 -1.28 -19.15
C SER A 64 -0.80 -1.63 -19.87
N PRO A 65 -0.83 -2.71 -20.67
CA PRO A 65 -2.08 -3.14 -21.32
C PRO A 65 -3.18 -3.40 -20.30
N GLU A 66 -4.42 -3.08 -20.67
CA GLU A 66 -5.57 -3.16 -19.76
C GLU A 66 -6.32 -4.48 -19.79
N ASN A 67 -5.73 -5.54 -20.35
CA ASN A 67 -6.40 -6.83 -20.42
C ASN A 67 -5.50 -7.96 -20.02
N GLY A 68 -6.11 -8.99 -19.42
CA GLY A 68 -5.42 -10.21 -19.02
C GLY A 68 -4.72 -10.10 -17.68
N ASP A 69 -4.17 -11.21 -17.25
CA ASP A 69 -3.53 -11.34 -15.93
C ASP A 69 -2.21 -10.61 -15.83
N TYR A 70 -1.69 -10.15 -16.96
CA TYR A 70 -0.40 -9.45 -16.99
C TYR A 70 -0.55 -7.94 -16.91
N THR A 71 -1.78 -7.43 -16.87
CA THR A 71 -2.03 -6.01 -16.68
C THR A 71 -1.51 -5.59 -15.31
N LYS A 72 -0.79 -4.48 -15.27
CA LYS A 72 -0.25 -3.93 -14.02
C LYS A 72 -0.88 -2.58 -13.74
N TRP A 73 -1.07 -2.31 -12.47
CA TRP A 73 -1.76 -1.11 -12.01
C TRP A 73 -0.96 -0.43 -10.91
N ASP A 74 -0.98 0.90 -10.91
CA ASP A 74 -0.54 1.67 -9.77
C ASP A 74 -1.75 1.84 -8.86
N VAL A 75 -1.61 1.43 -7.61
CA VAL A 75 -2.73 1.28 -6.70
C VAL A 75 -2.50 2.15 -5.48
N SER A 76 -3.55 2.79 -4.99
CA SER A 76 -3.50 3.51 -3.72
C SER A 76 -4.73 3.19 -2.90
N GLY A 77 -4.60 3.36 -1.59
CA GLY A 77 -5.69 3.09 -0.69
C GLY A 77 -5.34 3.52 0.72
N THR A 78 -6.20 3.15 1.66
CA THR A 78 -6.03 3.50 3.07
C THR A 78 -6.30 2.30 3.96
N PHE A 79 -5.54 2.22 5.05
CA PHE A 79 -5.78 1.25 6.12
C PHE A 79 -6.19 1.99 7.38
N THR A 80 -7.06 1.37 8.15
CA THR A 80 -7.25 1.76 9.56
C THR A 80 -6.25 0.95 10.37
N VAL A 81 -5.39 1.65 11.10
CA VAL A 81 -4.34 1.01 11.91
C VAL A 81 -4.43 1.52 13.34
N LYS A 82 -3.89 0.74 14.27
CA LYS A 82 -3.84 1.15 15.67
C LYS A 82 -2.40 1.46 16.05
N GLY A 83 -2.21 2.57 16.76
CA GLY A 83 -0.88 2.95 17.17
C GLY A 83 -0.89 4.20 18.00
N ILE A 84 0.29 4.77 18.18
CA ILE A 84 0.48 5.98 18.96
C ILE A 84 1.70 6.73 18.44
N ARG A 85 1.66 8.07 18.53
CA ARG A 85 2.86 8.87 18.26
C ARG A 85 3.60 9.09 19.57
N ASN A 86 4.92 8.92 19.53
CA ASN A 86 5.73 9.17 20.71
C ASN A 86 6.03 10.67 20.86
N SER A 87 6.82 11.03 21.87
CA SER A 87 7.14 12.43 22.14
C SER A 87 7.90 13.12 20.99
N ASN A 88 8.53 12.35 20.12
CA ASN A 88 9.24 12.87 18.96
C ASN A 88 8.37 12.92 17.71
N GLY A 89 7.08 12.58 17.82
CA GLY A 89 6.16 12.57 16.70
C GLY A 89 6.24 11.33 15.82
N ILE A 90 7.01 10.33 16.20
CA ILE A 90 7.16 9.10 15.43
C ILE A 90 5.96 8.18 15.69
N PHE A 91 5.36 7.67 14.60
CA PHE A 91 4.24 6.76 14.72
C PHE A 91 4.72 5.35 15.02
N LEU A 92 4.14 4.74 16.05
CA LEU A 92 4.44 3.37 16.44
C LEU A 92 3.19 2.50 16.28
N LEU A 93 3.23 1.62 15.28
CA LEU A 93 2.14 0.67 15.03
C LEU A 93 2.06 -0.29 16.22
N ASN A 94 0.85 -0.44 16.77
CA ASN A 94 0.61 -1.26 17.97
C ASN A 94 1.47 -0.84 19.17
N GLY A 95 2.06 0.35 19.12
CA GLY A 95 2.89 0.90 20.19
C GLY A 95 4.35 0.48 20.13
N ASN A 96 4.76 -0.32 19.15
CA ASN A 96 6.12 -0.85 19.15
C ASN A 96 6.78 -1.02 17.78
N VAL A 97 6.08 -0.77 16.68
CA VAL A 97 6.67 -0.88 15.33
C VAL A 97 6.67 0.49 14.68
N GLU A 98 7.86 1.02 14.42
CA GLU A 98 7.97 2.34 13.79
C GLU A 98 7.55 2.27 12.33
N LEU A 99 6.63 3.14 11.92
CA LEU A 99 6.26 3.34 10.52
C LEU A 99 6.45 4.81 10.17
N ALA A 100 6.98 5.08 8.99
CA ALA A 100 7.24 6.43 8.55
C ALA A 100 6.77 6.64 7.11
N PRO A 101 6.28 7.86 6.79
CA PRO A 101 5.97 8.18 5.39
C PRO A 101 7.21 8.07 4.51
N ASN A 102 6.99 7.77 3.24
CA ASN A 102 8.01 7.60 2.21
C ASN A 102 8.90 6.38 2.43
N LYS A 103 8.47 5.43 3.23
CA LYS A 103 9.15 4.15 3.40
C LYS A 103 8.24 3.01 2.99
N SER A 104 8.84 1.93 2.53
CA SER A 104 8.12 0.75 2.05
C SER A 104 8.11 -0.33 3.12
N TYR A 105 6.99 -1.03 3.20
CA TYR A 105 6.80 -2.13 4.14
C TYR A 105 6.08 -3.26 3.44
N THR A 106 6.35 -4.49 3.85
CA THR A 106 5.64 -5.66 3.32
C THR A 106 4.53 -6.05 4.29
N VAL A 107 3.32 -6.21 3.74
CA VAL A 107 2.17 -6.69 4.51
C VAL A 107 1.60 -7.93 3.84
N ILE A 108 1.04 -8.80 4.64
CA ILE A 108 0.52 -10.09 4.17
C ILE A 108 -0.86 -10.38 4.73
N ASN A 109 -1.59 -11.21 4.02
CA ASN A 109 -2.76 -11.90 4.56
C ASN A 109 -2.78 -13.32 3.99
N ASP A 110 -3.90 -14.03 4.16
CA ASP A 110 -3.96 -15.45 3.76
C ASP A 110 -3.81 -15.66 2.27
N THR A 111 -4.05 -14.64 1.45
CA THR A 111 -4.09 -14.79 0.00
C THR A 111 -3.04 -13.98 -0.74
N VAL A 112 -2.55 -12.88 -0.17
CA VAL A 112 -1.62 -11.99 -0.87
C VAL A 112 -0.50 -11.51 0.04
N SER A 113 0.60 -11.14 -0.60
CA SER A 113 1.71 -10.43 0.01
C SER A 113 2.00 -9.23 -0.88
N MET A 114 2.13 -8.05 -0.28
CA MET A 114 2.44 -6.86 -1.07
C MET A 114 3.40 -5.94 -0.35
N SER A 115 4.24 -5.27 -1.13
CA SER A 115 5.12 -4.22 -0.63
C SER A 115 4.45 -2.88 -0.93
N LEU A 116 4.17 -2.11 0.10
CA LEU A 116 3.50 -0.82 -0.06
C LEU A 116 4.40 0.32 0.39
N LEU A 117 4.20 1.47 -0.22
CA LEU A 117 4.86 2.71 0.19
C LEU A 117 3.88 3.52 1.02
N VAL A 118 4.25 3.83 2.24
CA VAL A 118 3.43 4.68 3.11
C VAL A 118 3.55 6.12 2.64
N THR A 119 2.42 6.77 2.38
CA THR A 119 2.41 8.17 1.92
C THR A 119 2.00 9.14 3.01
N ALA A 120 1.14 8.72 3.92
CA ALA A 120 0.71 9.58 5.03
C ALA A 120 0.15 8.73 6.18
N ILE A 121 0.27 9.23 7.39
CA ILE A 121 -0.34 8.61 8.58
C ILE A 121 -1.00 9.73 9.36
N GLU A 122 -2.33 9.67 9.51
CA GLU A 122 -3.08 10.72 10.19
C GLU A 122 -3.99 10.12 11.26
N LYS A 123 -4.07 10.81 12.38
CA LYS A 123 -4.95 10.40 13.47
C LYS A 123 -6.40 10.58 13.05
N VAL A 124 -7.24 9.61 13.38
CA VAL A 124 -8.68 9.72 13.13
C VAL A 124 -9.24 10.81 14.03
N SER A 125 -9.88 11.79 13.39
CA SER A 125 -10.49 12.91 14.07
C SER A 125 -11.90 12.53 14.48
N LYS A 126 -12.28 12.90 15.69
CA LYS A 126 -13.64 12.65 16.19
C LYS A 126 -14.41 13.95 16.28
#